data_bfb07d1e1ecdcb1e29ab190ebb1295b9
#
_entry.id   bfb07d1e1ecdcb1e29ab190ebb1295b9
#
_cell.length_a   1.000
_cell.length_b   1.000
_cell.length_c   1.000
_cell.angle_alpha   90.00
_cell.angle_beta   90.00
_cell.angle_gamma   90.00
#
_symmetry.space_group_name_H-M   'P 1'
#
loop_
_entity.id
_entity.type
_entity.pdbx_description
1 polymer ?
#
loop_
_entity_poly.entity_id
_entity_poly.type
_entity_poly.pdbx_seq_one_letter_code
_entity_poly.pdbx_strand_id
1 'polypeptide(L)'
;MAKKILIIDDDPIIVDYLVDLFRDNGYETCSASSSMEGMEVLHKEKPDLITLDLQMPEEWGPRFYRKLRKDKELRDTPVIVITGIDGAHAVKDAIGVIRKPFDPDRLLGMVKKTIG
;
A
#
# COMPACT_ATOMS: atom_id res chain seq x y z
N MET A 1 -14.63 13.06 -6.89
CA MET A 1 -13.85 13.11 -5.65
C MET A 1 -12.54 12.39 -5.82
N ALA A 2 -11.51 12.87 -5.13
CA ALA A 2 -10.20 12.26 -5.24
C ALA A 2 -10.19 10.87 -4.60
N LYS A 3 -9.50 9.94 -5.23
CA LYS A 3 -9.27 8.62 -4.66
C LYS A 3 -8.19 8.69 -3.58
N LYS A 4 -8.29 7.86 -2.58
CA LYS A 4 -7.40 7.85 -1.42
C LYS A 4 -6.50 6.61 -1.42
N ILE A 5 -5.21 6.82 -1.17
CA ILE A 5 -4.22 5.75 -1.12
C ILE A 5 -3.64 5.67 0.30
N LEU A 6 -3.68 4.48 0.89
CA LEU A 6 -3.01 4.21 2.16
C LEU A 6 -1.61 3.66 1.87
N ILE A 7 -0.61 4.30 2.46
CA ILE A 7 0.80 3.93 2.31
C ILE A 7 1.27 3.28 3.61
N ILE A 8 1.64 2.00 3.55
CA ILE A 8 2.15 1.27 4.71
C ILE A 8 3.62 0.92 4.48
N ASP A 9 4.50 1.63 5.17
CA ASP A 9 5.94 1.45 5.08
C ASP A 9 6.56 2.06 6.34
N ASP A 10 7.56 1.42 6.91
CA ASP A 10 8.24 1.91 8.12
C ASP A 10 9.35 2.91 7.83
N ASP A 11 9.72 3.11 6.57
CA ASP A 11 10.74 4.06 6.17
C ASP A 11 10.10 5.42 5.88
N PRO A 12 10.33 6.44 6.74
CA PRO A 12 9.70 7.75 6.56
C PRO A 12 10.12 8.45 5.26
N ILE A 13 11.30 8.16 4.74
CA ILE A 13 11.76 8.74 3.47
C ILE A 13 10.90 8.22 2.32
N ILE A 14 10.62 6.93 2.30
CA ILE A 14 9.76 6.32 1.28
C ILE A 14 8.33 6.84 1.41
N VAL A 15 7.81 6.91 2.64
CA VAL A 15 6.46 7.44 2.89
C VAL A 15 6.32 8.86 2.36
N ASP A 16 7.26 9.74 2.71
CA ASP A 16 7.21 11.14 2.27
C ASP A 16 7.28 11.24 0.75
N TYR A 17 8.13 10.45 0.13
CA TYR A 17 8.25 10.42 -1.33
C TYR A 17 6.94 9.99 -1.98
N LEU A 18 6.31 8.93 -1.48
CA LEU A 18 5.05 8.41 -2.03
C LEU A 18 3.88 9.37 -1.80
N VAL A 19 3.84 10.02 -0.64
CA VAL A 19 2.83 11.05 -0.35
C VAL A 19 2.90 12.15 -1.40
N ASP A 20 4.10 12.68 -1.64
CA ASP A 20 4.28 13.75 -2.62
C ASP A 20 3.92 13.27 -4.03
N LEU A 21 4.38 12.10 -4.41
CA LEU A 21 4.12 11.53 -5.73
C LEU A 21 2.62 11.39 -6.00
N PHE A 22 1.89 10.82 -5.05
CA PHE A 22 0.45 10.60 -5.23
C PHE A 22 -0.33 11.90 -5.17
N ARG A 23 -0.01 12.80 -4.26
CA ARG A 23 -0.66 14.10 -4.16
C ARG A 23 -0.46 14.93 -5.42
N ASP A 24 0.74 14.92 -5.98
CA ASP A 24 1.06 15.63 -7.21
C ASP A 24 0.25 15.09 -8.41
N ASN A 25 -0.28 13.89 -8.29
CA ASN A 25 -1.06 13.23 -9.34
C ASN A 25 -2.57 13.18 -9.02
N GLY A 26 -3.02 13.96 -8.05
CA GLY A 26 -4.44 14.14 -7.77
C GLY A 26 -5.06 13.15 -6.79
N TYR A 27 -4.26 12.39 -6.06
CA TYR A 27 -4.74 11.45 -5.06
C TYR A 27 -4.68 12.04 -3.65
N GLU A 28 -5.60 11.63 -2.80
CA GLU A 28 -5.47 11.85 -1.36
C GLU A 28 -4.63 10.72 -0.77
N THR A 29 -3.96 10.99 0.34
CA THR A 29 -3.08 10.01 0.97
C THR A 29 -3.32 9.92 2.47
N CYS A 30 -3.11 8.73 3.01
CA CYS A 30 -2.94 8.50 4.43
C CYS A 30 -1.81 7.48 4.57
N SER A 31 -1.20 7.41 5.74
CA SER A 31 -0.03 6.56 5.91
C SER A 31 -0.01 5.87 7.27
N ALA A 32 0.75 4.78 7.34
CA ALA A 32 0.99 4.04 8.57
C ALA A 32 2.39 3.47 8.53
N SER A 33 3.05 3.43 9.68
CA SER A 33 4.43 2.96 9.79
C SER A 33 4.56 1.53 10.31
N SER A 34 3.43 0.89 10.60
CA SER A 34 3.41 -0.50 11.05
C SER A 34 2.11 -1.16 10.59
N SER A 35 2.09 -2.46 10.67
CA SER A 35 0.92 -3.26 10.33
C SER A 35 -0.27 -2.96 11.25
N MET A 36 -0.01 -2.79 12.55
CA MET A 36 -1.06 -2.46 13.52
C MET A 36 -1.68 -1.10 13.22
N GLU A 37 -0.86 -0.07 13.03
CA GLU A 37 -1.32 1.25 12.65
C GLU A 37 -2.05 1.20 11.30
N GLY A 38 -1.54 0.40 10.37
CA GLY A 38 -2.17 0.19 9.07
C GLY A 38 -3.60 -0.29 9.17
N MET A 39 -3.87 -1.23 10.05
CA MET A 39 -5.24 -1.72 10.25
C MET A 39 -6.15 -0.64 10.83
N GLU A 40 -5.65 0.16 11.77
CA GLU A 40 -6.41 1.26 12.36
C GLU A 40 -6.77 2.31 11.31
N VAL A 41 -5.77 2.73 10.52
CA VAL A 41 -5.97 3.72 9.46
C VAL A 41 -6.90 3.17 8.37
N LEU A 42 -6.75 1.90 8.02
CA LEU A 42 -7.60 1.24 7.03
C LEU A 42 -9.08 1.32 7.41
N HIS A 43 -9.41 1.03 8.67
CA HIS A 43 -10.80 1.09 9.14
C HIS A 43 -11.32 2.51 9.21
N LYS A 44 -10.47 3.45 9.62
CA LYS A 44 -10.85 4.85 9.76
C LYS A 44 -11.02 5.56 8.43
N GLU A 45 -10.06 5.37 7.52
CA GLU A 45 -9.97 6.13 6.27
C GLU A 45 -10.62 5.45 5.06
N LYS A 46 -10.77 4.14 5.11
CA LYS A 46 -11.36 3.33 4.02
C LYS A 46 -10.79 3.69 2.66
N PRO A 47 -9.47 3.50 2.46
CA PRO A 47 -8.81 3.91 1.23
C PRO A 47 -9.28 3.11 0.02
N ASP A 48 -9.05 3.67 -1.15
CA ASP A 48 -9.38 3.01 -2.42
C ASP A 48 -8.29 2.05 -2.88
N LEU A 49 -7.07 2.22 -2.36
CA LEU A 49 -5.92 1.38 -2.70
C LEU A 49 -4.90 1.44 -1.56
N ILE A 50 -4.15 0.36 -1.40
CA ILE A 50 -3.08 0.26 -0.41
C ILE A 50 -1.75 -0.02 -1.11
N THR A 51 -0.68 0.71 -0.73
CA THR A 51 0.67 0.28 -1.04
C THR A 51 1.27 -0.31 0.22
N LEU A 52 1.86 -1.50 0.11
CA LEU A 52 2.31 -2.27 1.25
C LEU A 52 3.75 -2.71 1.10
N ASP A 53 4.60 -2.34 2.07
CA ASP A 53 5.93 -2.91 2.21
C ASP A 53 5.82 -4.23 2.97
N LEU A 54 6.49 -5.27 2.47
CA LEU A 54 6.50 -6.58 3.13
C LEU A 54 7.51 -6.65 4.26
N GLN A 55 8.49 -5.76 4.28
CA GLN A 55 9.60 -5.79 5.24
C GLN A 55 9.40 -4.72 6.30
N MET A 56 8.69 -5.06 7.37
CA MET A 56 8.47 -4.17 8.52
C MET A 56 8.94 -4.87 9.80
N PRO A 57 9.64 -4.14 10.70
CA PRO A 57 10.31 -4.77 11.85
C PRO A 57 9.38 -5.42 12.88
N GLU A 58 8.23 -4.82 13.15
CA GLU A 58 7.34 -5.29 14.22
C GLU A 58 6.34 -6.33 13.78
N GLU A 59 5.87 -6.24 12.55
CA GLU A 59 4.93 -7.19 12.01
C GLU A 59 5.14 -7.33 10.52
N TRP A 60 5.19 -8.55 10.07
CA TRP A 60 5.47 -8.84 8.68
C TRP A 60 4.29 -8.45 7.78
N GLY A 61 4.58 -7.80 6.64
CA GLY A 61 3.58 -7.38 5.68
C GLY A 61 2.60 -8.47 5.24
N PRO A 62 3.02 -9.72 4.99
CA PRO A 62 2.09 -10.81 4.68
C PRO A 62 1.03 -11.05 5.76
N ARG A 63 1.34 -10.79 7.02
CA ARG A 63 0.34 -10.88 8.11
C ARG A 63 -0.74 -9.82 7.97
N PHE A 64 -0.35 -8.59 7.65
CA PHE A 64 -1.29 -7.52 7.38
C PHE A 64 -2.21 -7.92 6.22
N TYR A 65 -1.62 -8.42 5.16
CA TYR A 65 -2.37 -8.84 3.97
C TYR A 65 -3.41 -9.90 4.30
N ARG A 66 -3.04 -10.89 5.11
CA ARG A 66 -3.99 -11.93 5.55
C ARG A 66 -5.11 -11.36 6.42
N LYS A 67 -4.80 -10.43 7.31
CA LYS A 67 -5.82 -9.76 8.14
C LYS A 67 -6.79 -8.98 7.26
N LEU A 68 -6.28 -8.27 6.26
CA LEU A 68 -7.10 -7.52 5.32
C LEU A 68 -8.08 -8.45 4.60
N ARG A 69 -7.61 -9.59 4.11
CA ARG A 69 -8.45 -10.52 3.34
C ARG A 69 -9.52 -11.21 4.19
N LYS A 70 -9.37 -11.23 5.50
CA LYS A 70 -10.38 -11.74 6.42
C LYS A 70 -11.44 -10.71 6.81
N ASP A 71 -11.19 -9.44 6.55
CA ASP A 71 -12.12 -8.37 6.87
C ASP A 71 -13.19 -8.27 5.77
N LYS A 72 -14.43 -8.52 6.14
CA LYS A 72 -15.54 -8.58 5.17
C LYS A 72 -15.80 -7.26 4.46
N GLU A 73 -15.57 -6.15 5.13
CA GLU A 73 -15.80 -4.80 4.59
C GLU A 73 -14.66 -4.36 3.66
N LEU A 74 -13.42 -4.73 4.00
CA LEU A 74 -12.22 -4.13 3.38
C LEU A 74 -11.40 -5.10 2.53
N ARG A 75 -11.76 -6.38 2.52
CA ARG A 75 -10.98 -7.42 1.84
C ARG A 75 -10.80 -7.24 0.34
N ASP A 76 -11.65 -6.46 -0.28
CA ASP A 76 -11.58 -6.22 -1.73
C ASP A 76 -10.74 -4.99 -2.09
N THR A 77 -10.18 -4.32 -1.11
CA THR A 77 -9.30 -3.17 -1.35
C THR A 77 -8.04 -3.65 -2.07
N PRO A 78 -7.74 -3.09 -3.26
CA PRO A 78 -6.57 -3.52 -4.02
C PRO A 78 -5.27 -3.14 -3.33
N VAL A 79 -4.29 -4.04 -3.40
CA VAL A 79 -2.97 -3.85 -2.78
C VAL A 79 -1.88 -3.94 -3.83
N ILE A 80 -1.00 -2.93 -3.85
CA ILE A 80 0.26 -2.96 -4.62
C ILE A 80 1.37 -3.17 -3.60
N VAL A 81 2.15 -4.22 -3.77
CA VAL A 81 3.31 -4.49 -2.91
C VAL A 81 4.52 -3.71 -3.42
N ILE A 82 5.17 -2.95 -2.54
CA ILE A 82 6.41 -2.22 -2.86
C ILE A 82 7.45 -2.67 -1.86
N THR A 83 8.42 -3.47 -2.30
CA THR A 83 9.36 -4.11 -1.37
C THR A 83 10.75 -4.27 -1.96
N GLY A 84 11.76 -4.28 -1.08
CA GLY A 84 13.15 -4.56 -1.44
C GLY A 84 13.51 -6.03 -1.36
N ILE A 85 12.58 -6.90 -0.92
CA ILE A 85 12.85 -8.33 -0.76
C ILE A 85 12.01 -9.20 -1.70
N ASP A 86 12.43 -10.42 -1.90
CA ASP A 86 11.66 -11.42 -2.62
C ASP A 86 10.61 -12.01 -1.68
N GLY A 87 9.37 -11.67 -1.90
CA GLY A 87 8.26 -12.11 -1.04
C GLY A 87 6.93 -12.08 -1.76
N ALA A 88 6.98 -11.85 -3.07
CA ALA A 88 5.78 -11.70 -3.88
C ALA A 88 4.85 -12.91 -3.81
N HIS A 89 5.41 -14.11 -3.65
CA HIS A 89 4.63 -15.34 -3.53
C HIS A 89 3.77 -15.39 -2.27
N ALA A 90 4.08 -14.57 -1.26
CA ALA A 90 3.33 -14.53 -0.01
C ALA A 90 2.04 -13.69 -0.11
N VAL A 91 1.87 -12.94 -1.20
CA VAL A 91 0.72 -12.05 -1.42
C VAL A 91 0.13 -12.28 -2.82
N LYS A 92 -0.39 -13.47 -3.03
CA LYS A 92 -0.84 -13.94 -4.35
C LYS A 92 -1.91 -13.09 -5.00
N ASP A 93 -2.78 -12.48 -4.21
CA ASP A 93 -3.91 -11.72 -4.72
C ASP A 93 -3.62 -10.22 -4.82
N ALA A 94 -2.38 -9.79 -4.58
CA ALA A 94 -2.01 -8.42 -4.81
C ALA A 94 -2.09 -8.11 -6.31
N ILE A 95 -2.50 -6.89 -6.66
CA ILE A 95 -2.63 -6.51 -8.06
C ILE A 95 -1.28 -6.31 -8.75
N GLY A 96 -0.21 -6.15 -7.98
CA GLY A 96 1.13 -6.07 -8.52
C GLY A 96 2.18 -5.99 -7.44
N VAL A 97 3.41 -6.26 -7.84
CA VAL A 97 4.59 -6.17 -6.98
C VAL A 97 5.62 -5.30 -7.67
N ILE A 98 6.12 -4.30 -6.95
CA ILE A 98 7.17 -3.40 -7.45
C ILE A 98 8.37 -3.52 -6.52
N ARG A 99 9.54 -3.75 -7.09
CA ARG A 99 10.79 -3.85 -6.33
C ARG A 99 11.41 -2.48 -6.13
N LYS A 100 11.92 -2.26 -4.91
CA LYS A 100 12.74 -1.07 -4.62
C LYS A 100 14.17 -1.27 -5.15
N PRO A 101 14.82 -0.27 -5.72
CA PRO A 101 14.29 1.03 -6.12
C PRO A 101 13.33 0.89 -7.30
N PHE A 102 12.29 1.70 -7.33
CA PHE A 102 11.21 1.54 -8.33
C PHE A 102 11.11 2.74 -9.26
N ASP A 103 10.48 2.51 -10.41
CA ASP A 103 10.14 3.55 -11.38
C ASP A 103 8.80 4.18 -10.98
N PRO A 104 8.79 5.50 -10.65
CA PRO A 104 7.55 6.19 -10.28
C PRO A 104 6.46 6.12 -11.34
N ASP A 105 6.83 6.19 -12.60
CA ASP A 105 5.85 6.15 -13.71
C ASP A 105 5.17 4.79 -13.80
N ARG A 106 5.91 3.72 -13.54
CA ARG A 106 5.34 2.37 -13.50
C ARG A 106 4.33 2.23 -12.37
N LEU A 107 4.70 2.74 -11.19
CA LEU A 107 3.80 2.72 -10.03
C LEU A 107 2.53 3.51 -10.30
N LEU A 108 2.66 4.74 -10.81
CA LEU A 108 1.53 5.58 -11.16
C LEU A 108 0.63 4.94 -12.21
N GLY A 109 1.23 4.28 -13.20
CA GLY A 109 0.49 3.55 -14.22
C GLY A 109 -0.39 2.46 -13.63
N MET A 110 0.17 1.70 -12.68
CA MET A 110 -0.59 0.66 -11.98
C MET A 110 -1.73 1.23 -11.15
N VAL A 111 -1.49 2.33 -10.45
CA VAL A 111 -2.51 3.02 -9.65
C VAL A 111 -3.64 3.50 -10.55
N LYS A 112 -3.31 4.22 -11.62
CA LYS A 112 -4.31 4.77 -12.54
C LYS A 112 -5.14 3.70 -13.21
N LYS A 113 -4.53 2.59 -13.57
CA LYS A 113 -5.22 1.46 -14.19
C LYS A 113 -6.18 0.80 -13.22
N THR A 114 -5.90 0.84 -11.93
CA THR A 114 -6.67 0.14 -10.90
C THR A 114 -7.82 0.99 -10.35
N ILE A 115 -7.56 2.24 -10.03
CA ILE A 115 -8.57 3.10 -9.37
C ILE A 115 -8.86 4.39 -10.13
N GLY A 116 -8.17 4.64 -11.22
CA GLY A 116 -8.34 5.89 -11.98
C GLY A 116 -7.53 6.99 -11.37
#